data_7bd2d50e9082385b6ed97c4c21f52a6c
#
_entry.id   7bd2d50e9082385b6ed97c4c21f52a6c
#
_cell.length_a   1.000
_cell.length_b   1.000
_cell.length_c   1.000
_cell.angle_alpha   90.00
_cell.angle_beta   90.00
_cell.angle_gamma   90.00
#
_symmetry.space_group_name_H-M   'P 1'
#
loop_
_entity.id
_entity.type
_entity.pdbx_description
1 polymer ?
#
loop_
_entity_poly.entity_id
_entity_poly.type
_entity_poly.pdbx_seq_one_letter_code
_entity_poly.pdbx_strand_id
1 'polypeptide(L)'
;MNIGIKDDDFIRGKVPMTKEEIRILTLAKANIKPSATVYDVGAGTGSISIEAARLASDGHVYAIEKNPEGTKLIIENAKRFHVENITVVEGAAPDALSGLPLLDIAIIGGSGQRLAEILDILSERLRPDGHIVMNAITVQT
;
A
#
# COMPACT_ATOMS: atom_id res chain seq x y z
N MET A 1 4.61 -12.54 -13.03
CA MET A 1 4.78 -12.46 -11.57
C MET A 1 3.54 -12.98 -10.88
N ASN A 2 3.71 -13.91 -9.99
CA ASN A 2 2.59 -14.48 -9.27
C ASN A 2 2.18 -13.60 -8.09
N ILE A 3 0.87 -13.45 -7.92
CA ILE A 3 0.28 -12.80 -6.75
C ILE A 3 -0.09 -13.90 -5.77
N GLY A 4 -0.08 -13.57 -4.48
CA GLY A 4 -0.60 -14.49 -3.46
C GLY A 4 0.49 -15.12 -2.62
N ILE A 5 1.39 -14.30 -2.10
CA ILE A 5 2.32 -14.77 -1.07
C ILE A 5 1.50 -15.27 0.11
N LYS A 6 1.86 -16.41 0.66
CA LYS A 6 1.14 -16.96 1.81
C LYS A 6 1.31 -16.06 3.03
N ASP A 7 0.24 -15.91 3.82
CA ASP A 7 0.28 -15.07 5.01
C ASP A 7 1.41 -15.45 5.96
N ASP A 8 1.67 -16.75 6.11
CA ASP A 8 2.71 -17.24 7.02
C ASP A 8 4.13 -16.93 6.55
N ASP A 9 4.31 -16.52 5.31
CA ASP A 9 5.63 -16.17 4.78
C ASP A 9 6.04 -14.75 5.15
N PHE A 10 5.10 -13.93 5.63
CA PHE A 10 5.42 -12.58 6.07
C PHE A 10 5.84 -12.56 7.54
N ILE A 11 6.75 -11.65 7.86
CA ILE A 11 7.09 -11.36 9.25
C ILE A 11 5.92 -10.57 9.84
N ARG A 12 5.41 -11.04 10.98
CA ARG A 12 4.22 -10.47 11.60
C ARG A 12 4.53 -10.06 13.04
N GLY A 13 3.87 -8.99 13.47
CA GLY A 13 3.87 -8.58 14.88
C GLY A 13 2.43 -8.42 15.34
N LYS A 14 2.17 -7.39 16.12
CA LYS A 14 0.82 -7.08 16.61
C LYS A 14 0.02 -6.23 15.64
N VAL A 15 0.65 -5.78 14.56
CA VAL A 15 -0.02 -4.95 13.55
C VAL A 15 -0.90 -5.86 12.69
N PRO A 16 -2.16 -5.47 12.42
CA PRO A 16 -3.03 -6.24 11.54
C PRO A 16 -2.43 -6.40 10.15
N MET A 17 -2.66 -7.55 9.54
CA MET A 17 -2.21 -7.82 8.18
C MET A 17 -3.40 -8.18 7.30
N THR A 18 -3.41 -7.66 6.08
CA THR A 18 -4.42 -8.01 5.09
C THR A 18 -4.26 -9.48 4.69
N LYS A 19 -5.32 -10.26 4.86
CA LYS A 19 -5.31 -11.68 4.52
C LYS A 19 -5.08 -11.90 3.04
N GLU A 20 -4.50 -13.04 2.71
CA GLU A 20 -4.13 -13.39 1.34
C GLU A 20 -5.28 -13.21 0.36
N GLU A 21 -6.47 -13.68 0.67
CA GLU A 21 -7.63 -13.62 -0.23
C GLU A 21 -8.01 -12.17 -0.56
N ILE A 22 -8.03 -11.31 0.45
CA ILE A 22 -8.34 -9.88 0.27
C ILE A 22 -7.21 -9.19 -0.48
N ARG A 23 -5.97 -9.54 -0.17
CA ARG A 23 -4.80 -8.97 -0.85
C ARG A 23 -4.81 -9.31 -2.33
N ILE A 24 -5.08 -10.55 -2.67
CA ILE A 24 -5.18 -10.98 -4.08
C ILE A 24 -6.24 -10.18 -4.81
N LEU A 25 -7.42 -10.03 -4.21
CA LEU A 25 -8.50 -9.28 -4.83
C LEU A 25 -8.13 -7.82 -5.02
N THR A 26 -7.51 -7.21 -4.00
CA THR A 26 -7.07 -5.82 -4.06
C THR A 26 -6.07 -5.60 -5.18
N LEU A 27 -5.08 -6.48 -5.29
CA LEU A 27 -4.04 -6.37 -6.32
C LEU A 27 -4.61 -6.60 -7.72
N ALA A 28 -5.58 -7.51 -7.85
CA ALA A 28 -6.25 -7.74 -9.13
C ALA A 28 -7.00 -6.49 -9.57
N LYS A 29 -7.72 -5.84 -8.65
CA LYS A 29 -8.45 -4.60 -8.95
C LYS A 29 -7.50 -3.44 -9.23
N ALA A 30 -6.36 -3.41 -8.56
CA ALA A 30 -5.37 -2.34 -8.76
C ALA A 30 -4.76 -2.38 -10.16
N ASN A 31 -4.61 -3.56 -10.75
CA ASN A 31 -4.08 -3.73 -12.10
C ASN A 31 -2.76 -2.97 -12.29
N ILE A 32 -1.78 -3.30 -11.46
CA ILE A 32 -0.51 -2.58 -11.40
C ILE A 32 0.35 -2.90 -12.62
N LYS A 33 0.74 -1.84 -13.35
CA LYS A 33 1.66 -1.97 -14.47
C LYS A 33 3.11 -1.95 -13.99
N PRO A 34 4.05 -2.54 -14.76
CA PRO A 34 5.45 -2.58 -14.33
C PRO A 34 6.07 -1.22 -14.00
N SER A 35 5.67 -0.15 -14.67
CA SER A 35 6.22 1.20 -14.46
C SER A 35 5.40 2.05 -13.48
N ALA A 36 4.43 1.47 -12.79
CA ALA A 36 3.50 2.22 -11.95
C ALA A 36 4.16 2.82 -10.71
N THR A 37 3.71 4.01 -10.34
CA THR A 37 3.95 4.60 -9.03
C THR A 37 2.73 4.33 -8.18
N VAL A 38 2.92 3.65 -7.05
CA VAL A 38 1.83 3.17 -6.20
C VAL A 38 2.00 3.74 -4.80
N TYR A 39 0.89 4.21 -4.22
CA TYR A 39 0.84 4.54 -2.80
C TYR A 39 0.03 3.46 -2.09
N ASP A 40 0.58 2.94 -0.99
CA ASP A 40 -0.14 2.03 -0.10
C ASP A 40 -0.39 2.77 1.21
N VAL A 41 -1.59 3.29 1.38
CA VAL A 41 -1.98 4.12 2.52
C VAL A 41 -2.52 3.23 3.63
N GLY A 42 -1.86 3.30 4.79
CA GLY A 42 -2.17 2.40 5.90
C GLY A 42 -1.58 1.02 5.65
N ALA A 43 -0.29 0.97 5.36
CA ALA A 43 0.35 -0.24 4.83
C ALA A 43 0.48 -1.39 5.84
N GLY A 44 0.38 -1.11 7.15
CA GLY A 44 0.46 -2.15 8.18
C GLY A 44 1.76 -2.91 8.15
N THR A 45 1.69 -4.22 7.93
CA THR A 45 2.89 -5.07 7.85
C THR A 45 3.61 -4.97 6.51
N GLY A 46 3.00 -4.31 5.54
CA GLY A 46 3.55 -4.17 4.19
C GLY A 46 3.22 -5.29 3.23
N SER A 47 2.31 -6.19 3.59
CA SER A 47 2.00 -7.33 2.72
C SER A 47 1.54 -6.90 1.34
N ILE A 48 0.65 -5.91 1.25
CA ILE A 48 0.22 -5.37 -0.04
C ILE A 48 1.36 -4.63 -0.72
N SER A 49 2.12 -3.81 0.03
CA SER A 49 3.24 -3.07 -0.52
C SER A 49 4.28 -3.98 -1.17
N ILE A 50 4.60 -5.10 -0.53
CA ILE A 50 5.56 -6.07 -1.05
C ILE A 50 5.08 -6.63 -2.39
N GLU A 51 3.85 -7.11 -2.45
CA GLU A 51 3.34 -7.68 -3.70
C GLU A 51 3.17 -6.62 -4.78
N ALA A 52 2.72 -5.41 -4.39
CA ALA A 52 2.61 -4.29 -5.33
C ALA A 52 3.98 -3.94 -5.93
N ALA A 53 5.02 -3.91 -5.12
CA ALA A 53 6.37 -3.59 -5.58
C ALA A 53 6.91 -4.66 -6.54
N ARG A 54 6.56 -5.90 -6.31
CA ARG A 54 6.95 -6.99 -7.22
C ARG A 54 6.26 -6.86 -8.58
N LEU A 55 5.03 -6.36 -8.59
CA LEU A 55 4.31 -6.09 -9.84
C LEU A 55 4.83 -4.84 -10.53
N ALA A 56 5.12 -3.79 -9.77
CA ALA A 56 5.69 -2.54 -10.28
C ALA A 56 7.21 -2.67 -10.40
N SER A 57 7.68 -3.65 -11.13
CA SER A 57 9.09 -4.03 -11.19
C SER A 57 10.01 -2.93 -11.72
N ASP A 58 9.51 -2.03 -12.55
CA ASP A 58 10.22 -0.85 -13.04
C ASP A 58 9.64 0.44 -12.47
N GLY A 59 8.78 0.32 -11.47
CA GLY A 59 8.12 1.43 -10.81
C GLY A 59 8.54 1.55 -9.36
N HIS A 60 7.66 2.11 -8.54
CA HIS A 60 7.98 2.34 -7.14
C HIS A 60 6.72 2.33 -6.27
N VAL A 61 6.87 1.89 -5.03
CA VAL A 61 5.79 1.88 -4.04
C VAL A 61 6.17 2.77 -2.87
N TYR A 62 5.26 3.64 -2.49
CA TYR A 62 5.35 4.44 -1.27
C TYR A 62 4.41 3.84 -0.25
N ALA A 63 4.96 3.25 0.79
CA ALA A 63 4.20 2.61 1.85
C ALA A 63 4.05 3.58 3.02
N ILE A 64 2.86 4.06 3.24
CA ILE A 64 2.56 5.06 4.26
C ILE A 64 1.96 4.37 5.48
N GLU A 65 2.61 4.50 6.63
CA GLU A 65 2.17 3.85 7.85
C GLU A 65 2.48 4.74 9.05
N LYS A 66 1.49 4.96 9.91
CA LYS A 66 1.65 5.83 11.09
C LYS A 66 2.26 5.10 12.28
N ASN A 67 2.12 3.78 12.36
CA ASN A 67 2.58 2.99 13.50
C ASN A 67 4.04 2.58 13.30
N PRO A 68 4.95 2.97 14.22
CA PRO A 68 6.38 2.60 14.09
C PRO A 68 6.62 1.09 14.02
N GLU A 69 5.81 0.28 14.70
CA GLU A 69 5.92 -1.17 14.59
C GLU A 69 5.60 -1.62 13.15
N GLY A 70 4.60 -1.01 12.54
CA GLY A 70 4.26 -1.30 11.14
C GLY A 70 5.38 -0.92 10.19
N THR A 71 5.96 0.27 10.33
CA THR A 71 7.05 0.70 9.45
C THR A 71 8.26 -0.23 9.57
N LYS A 72 8.55 -0.70 10.77
CA LYS A 72 9.63 -1.66 11.00
C LYS A 72 9.33 -2.98 10.27
N LEU A 73 8.11 -3.46 10.37
CA LEU A 73 7.71 -4.71 9.71
C LEU A 73 7.78 -4.59 8.19
N ILE A 74 7.40 -3.44 7.63
CA ILE A 74 7.51 -3.22 6.19
C ILE A 74 8.97 -3.35 5.74
N ILE A 75 9.88 -2.72 6.48
CA ILE A 75 11.31 -2.78 6.17
C ILE A 75 11.84 -4.21 6.26
N GLU A 76 11.45 -4.93 7.32
CA GLU A 76 11.87 -6.32 7.50
C GLU A 76 11.33 -7.23 6.40
N ASN A 77 10.07 -7.06 6.03
CA ASN A 77 9.46 -7.84 4.95
C ASN A 77 10.08 -7.51 3.60
N ALA A 78 10.38 -6.24 3.34
CA ALA A 78 11.06 -5.85 2.11
C ALA A 78 12.40 -6.57 1.97
N LYS A 79 13.15 -6.68 3.05
CA LYS A 79 14.42 -7.43 3.06
C LYS A 79 14.20 -8.91 2.84
N ARG A 80 13.20 -9.48 3.51
CA ARG A 80 12.89 -10.91 3.41
C ARG A 80 12.58 -11.32 1.96
N PHE A 81 11.84 -10.48 1.24
CA PHE A 81 11.42 -10.77 -0.13
C PHE A 81 12.31 -10.13 -1.19
N HIS A 82 13.44 -9.54 -0.77
CA HIS A 82 14.40 -8.90 -1.68
C HIS A 82 13.76 -7.82 -2.55
N VAL A 83 12.88 -7.04 -1.95
CA VAL A 83 12.19 -5.94 -2.64
C VAL A 83 12.92 -4.64 -2.32
N GLU A 84 13.34 -3.92 -3.37
CA GLU A 84 14.14 -2.71 -3.21
C GLU A 84 13.41 -1.43 -3.64
N ASN A 85 12.29 -1.56 -4.33
CA ASN A 85 11.54 -0.42 -4.87
C ASN A 85 10.37 0.00 -3.98
N ILE A 86 10.60 0.02 -2.67
CA ILE A 86 9.65 0.54 -1.69
C ILE A 86 10.33 1.66 -0.89
N THR A 87 9.62 2.77 -0.73
CA THR A 87 9.98 3.81 0.23
C THR A 87 8.95 3.77 1.35
N VAL A 88 9.42 3.61 2.58
CA VAL A 88 8.55 3.61 3.75
C VAL A 88 8.42 5.04 4.26
N VAL A 89 7.19 5.53 4.37
CA VAL A 89 6.90 6.87 4.87
C VAL A 89 6.18 6.72 6.20
N GLU A 90 6.85 7.06 7.30
CA GLU A 90 6.23 7.00 8.61
C GLU A 90 5.42 8.27 8.84
N GLY A 91 4.15 8.09 9.11
CA GLY A 91 3.25 9.20 9.35
C GLY A 91 1.83 8.87 8.94
N ALA A 92 0.93 9.78 9.27
CA ALA A 92 -0.49 9.63 8.95
C ALA A 92 -0.84 10.41 7.67
N ALA A 93 -1.61 9.80 6.80
CA ALA A 93 -2.18 10.51 5.66
C ALA A 93 -3.32 11.41 6.16
N PRO A 94 -3.56 12.57 5.55
CA PRO A 94 -2.93 13.04 4.31
C PRO A 94 -1.58 13.73 4.50
N ASP A 95 -1.20 14.08 5.71
CA ASP A 95 0.02 14.87 5.97
C ASP A 95 1.27 14.17 5.42
N ALA A 96 1.35 12.85 5.60
CA ALA A 96 2.49 12.06 5.14
C ALA A 96 2.59 11.96 3.63
N LEU A 97 1.58 12.40 2.89
CA LEU A 97 1.60 12.37 1.43
C LEU A 97 2.32 13.58 0.84
N SER A 98 2.64 14.56 1.67
CA SER A 98 3.29 15.79 1.22
C SER A 98 4.65 15.50 0.57
N GLY A 99 4.88 16.10 -0.59
CA GLY A 99 6.17 15.97 -1.28
C GLY A 99 6.37 14.69 -2.06
N LEU A 100 5.43 13.77 -2.04
CA LEU A 100 5.53 12.54 -2.83
C LEU A 100 5.21 12.82 -4.30
N PRO A 101 5.73 12.01 -5.23
CA PRO A 101 5.49 12.24 -6.65
C PRO A 101 4.05 11.93 -7.06
N LEU A 102 3.70 12.30 -8.28
CA LEU A 102 2.43 11.88 -8.89
C LEU A 102 2.34 10.37 -8.88
N LEU A 103 1.13 9.83 -8.85
CA LEU A 103 0.93 8.40 -8.75
C LEU A 103 -0.03 7.89 -9.82
N ASP A 104 0.05 6.60 -10.07
CA ASP A 104 -0.85 5.90 -10.96
C ASP A 104 -1.95 5.18 -10.18
N ILE A 105 -1.61 4.67 -9.00
CA ILE A 105 -2.53 3.84 -8.22
C ILE A 105 -2.35 4.15 -6.74
N ALA A 106 -3.47 4.32 -6.04
CA ALA A 106 -3.47 4.35 -4.59
C ALA A 106 -4.28 3.18 -4.07
N ILE A 107 -3.75 2.51 -3.07
CA ILE A 107 -4.45 1.45 -2.35
C ILE A 107 -4.64 1.96 -0.92
N ILE A 108 -5.88 1.99 -0.45
CA ILE A 108 -6.18 2.49 0.87
C ILE A 108 -6.62 1.33 1.75
N GLY A 109 -5.76 0.93 2.67
CA GLY A 109 -6.05 -0.12 3.64
C GLY A 109 -6.49 0.43 4.99
N GLY A 110 -6.04 1.65 5.33
CA GLY A 110 -6.44 2.31 6.55
C GLY A 110 -6.35 3.81 6.40
N SER A 111 -7.40 4.51 6.73
CA SER A 111 -7.49 5.98 6.55
C SER A 111 -7.75 6.72 7.85
N GLY A 112 -8.03 6.00 8.94
CA GLY A 112 -8.51 6.63 10.14
C GLY A 112 -9.84 7.32 9.86
N GLN A 113 -9.94 8.58 10.30
CA GLN A 113 -11.16 9.35 10.13
C GLN A 113 -11.02 10.46 9.08
N ARG A 114 -9.94 10.43 8.29
CA ARG A 114 -9.64 11.49 7.35
C ARG A 114 -9.73 11.05 5.88
N LEU A 115 -10.60 10.09 5.62
CA LEU A 115 -10.74 9.50 4.28
C LEU A 115 -11.04 10.55 3.20
N ALA A 116 -11.97 11.48 3.47
CA ALA A 116 -12.34 12.49 2.49
C ALA A 116 -11.15 13.37 2.09
N GLU A 117 -10.35 13.80 3.09
CA GLU A 117 -9.16 14.61 2.82
C GLU A 117 -8.12 13.84 2.03
N ILE A 118 -7.94 12.56 2.35
CA ILE A 118 -7.01 11.69 1.64
C ILE A 118 -7.43 11.55 0.19
N LEU A 119 -8.71 11.28 -0.06
CA LEU A 119 -9.23 11.13 -1.42
C LEU A 119 -9.07 12.41 -2.24
N ASP A 120 -9.29 13.57 -1.63
CA ASP A 120 -9.12 14.85 -2.31
C ASP A 120 -7.67 15.03 -2.77
N ILE A 121 -6.71 14.76 -1.89
CA ILE A 121 -5.29 14.91 -2.23
C ILE A 121 -4.86 13.89 -3.28
N LEU A 122 -5.26 12.64 -3.13
CA LEU A 122 -4.93 11.61 -4.10
C LEU A 122 -5.50 11.93 -5.48
N SER A 123 -6.74 12.42 -5.52
CA SER A 123 -7.39 12.77 -6.80
C SER A 123 -6.62 13.86 -7.54
N GLU A 124 -6.05 14.82 -6.80
CA GLU A 124 -5.26 15.89 -7.41
C GLU A 124 -3.93 15.40 -7.96
N ARG A 125 -3.41 14.29 -7.43
CA ARG A 125 -2.09 13.77 -7.77
C ARG A 125 -2.10 12.57 -8.70
N LEU A 126 -3.27 12.02 -8.99
CA LEU A 126 -3.37 10.91 -9.91
C LEU A 126 -3.01 11.32 -11.33
N ARG A 127 -2.17 10.53 -11.98
CA ARG A 127 -1.93 10.70 -13.41
C ARG A 127 -3.20 10.35 -14.18
N PRO A 128 -3.31 10.80 -15.43
CA PRO A 128 -4.41 10.33 -16.29
C PRO A 128 -4.46 8.80 -16.30
N ASP A 129 -5.66 8.25 -16.24
CA ASP A 129 -5.92 6.81 -16.16
C ASP A 129 -5.53 6.17 -14.83
N GLY A 130 -5.11 6.98 -13.86
CA GLY A 130 -4.86 6.48 -12.51
C GLY A 130 -6.15 6.21 -11.77
N HIS A 131 -6.07 5.38 -10.72
CA HIS A 131 -7.24 5.03 -9.94
C HIS A 131 -6.91 4.69 -8.49
N ILE A 132 -7.96 4.63 -7.69
CA ILE A 132 -7.88 4.36 -6.26
C ILE A 132 -8.64 3.09 -5.95
N VAL A 133 -8.03 2.20 -5.19
CA VAL A 133 -8.65 0.96 -4.73
C VAL A 133 -8.76 1.00 -3.21
N MET A 134 -9.95 0.75 -2.69
CA MET A 134 -10.17 0.73 -1.25
C MET A 134 -10.72 -0.62 -0.82
N ASN A 135 -10.21 -1.11 0.31
CA ASN A 135 -10.78 -2.27 0.96
C ASN A 135 -11.81 -1.79 1.97
N ALA A 136 -13.06 -2.10 1.74
CA ALA A 136 -14.10 -1.83 2.71
C ALA A 136 -14.53 -3.17 3.29
N ILE A 137 -14.18 -3.41 4.53
CA ILE A 137 -14.74 -4.51 5.27
C ILE A 137 -15.98 -3.94 5.92
N THR A 138 -17.08 -4.57 5.74
CA THR A 138 -18.37 -4.24 6.29
C THR A 138 -18.45 -2.98 7.13
N VAL A 139 -19.19 -2.06 6.67
CA VAL A 139 -19.50 -0.88 7.47
C VAL A 139 -20.86 -1.10 8.09
N GLN A 140 -20.90 -1.12 9.40
CA GLN A 140 -22.14 -1.18 10.13
C GLN A 140 -22.63 0.23 10.35
N THR A 141 -23.72 0.55 9.81
CA THR A 141 -24.32 1.88 10.00
C THR A 141 -25.53 1.82 10.88
#